data_753eac503f4b1080c0878401d86f6939
#
_entry.id   753eac503f4b1080c0878401d86f6939
#
_cell.length_a   1.000
_cell.length_b   1.000
_cell.length_c   1.000
_cell.angle_alpha   90.00
_cell.angle_beta   90.00
_cell.angle_gamma   90.00
#
_symmetry.space_group_name_H-M   'P 1'
#
loop_
_entity.id
_entity.type
_entity.pdbx_description
1 polymer ?
#
loop_
_entity_poly.entity_id
_entity_poly.type
_entity_poly.pdbx_seq_one_letter_code
_entity_poly.pdbx_strand_id
1 'polypeptide(L)'
;MPNMRKDSVAIINANIVNEGSIFQGDLLIKAGRIIKVEPSIHPSEGTKVIDAKGKYLLPGLIDDQVHFREPGLTHKGGILSESSAAVAGGVTSFMDMPNVKPATTTRELLAQKYALAAGKAYANYAFYL
;
A
#
# COMPACT_ATOMS: atom_id res chain seq x y z
N MET A 1 0.10 6.44 -16.44
CA MET A 1 0.76 5.66 -15.38
C MET A 1 2.00 5.00 -15.96
N PRO A 2 3.18 5.11 -15.34
CA PRO A 2 4.36 4.37 -15.79
C PRO A 2 4.02 2.88 -15.75
N ASN A 3 4.56 2.14 -16.70
CA ASN A 3 4.27 0.73 -16.92
C ASN A 3 4.91 -0.14 -15.81
N MET A 4 4.32 -0.14 -14.61
CA MET A 4 4.78 -0.87 -13.42
C MET A 4 4.85 -2.41 -13.60
N ARG A 5 4.40 -2.92 -14.76
CA ARG A 5 4.35 -4.37 -15.02
C ARG A 5 5.68 -4.99 -15.44
N LYS A 6 6.73 -4.18 -15.68
CA LYS A 6 8.05 -4.68 -16.11
C LYS A 6 9.15 -4.52 -15.07
N ASP A 7 8.94 -3.74 -14.02
CA ASP A 7 9.99 -3.43 -13.07
C ASP A 7 10.17 -4.55 -12.06
N SER A 8 11.39 -5.07 -12.00
CA SER A 8 11.82 -5.98 -10.94
C SER A 8 12.45 -5.14 -9.82
N VAL A 9 12.14 -5.46 -8.58
CA VAL A 9 12.74 -4.87 -7.39
C VAL A 9 13.26 -6.00 -6.51
N ALA A 10 14.53 -5.95 -6.15
CA ALA A 10 15.12 -6.81 -5.13
C ALA A 10 15.35 -5.99 -3.84
N ILE A 11 14.90 -6.50 -2.71
CA ILE A 11 15.24 -5.99 -1.39
C ILE A 11 16.23 -6.99 -0.80
N ILE A 12 17.45 -6.55 -0.53
CA ILE A 12 18.52 -7.42 -0.05
C ILE A 12 18.96 -7.05 1.36
N ASN A 13 19.59 -7.99 2.06
CA ASN A 13 20.12 -7.82 3.41
C ASN A 13 19.06 -7.39 4.44
N ALA A 14 17.87 -7.95 4.35
CA ALA A 14 16.76 -7.62 5.25
C ALA A 14 16.65 -8.64 6.42
N ASN A 15 16.15 -8.16 7.57
CA ASN A 15 15.55 -9.02 8.60
C ASN A 15 14.05 -9.12 8.27
N ILE A 16 13.64 -10.19 7.61
CA ILE A 16 12.26 -10.38 7.16
C ILE A 16 11.43 -10.86 8.34
N VAL A 17 10.35 -10.13 8.63
CA VAL A 17 9.37 -10.48 9.68
C VAL A 17 8.10 -10.95 9.01
N ASN A 18 7.79 -12.22 9.14
CA ASN A 18 6.58 -12.80 8.56
C ASN A 18 6.10 -14.00 9.37
N GLU A 19 4.79 -14.12 9.55
CA GLU A 19 4.13 -15.28 10.21
C GLU A 19 4.77 -15.71 11.52
N GLY A 20 5.07 -14.72 12.39
CA GLY A 20 5.65 -14.96 13.71
C GLY A 20 7.14 -15.30 13.72
N SER A 21 7.80 -15.26 12.59
CA SER A 21 9.23 -15.56 12.43
C SER A 21 10.03 -14.34 12.01
N ILE A 22 11.29 -14.29 12.39
CA ILE A 22 12.27 -13.30 11.91
C ILE A 22 13.46 -14.07 11.37
N PHE A 23 13.82 -13.80 10.12
CA PHE A 23 14.97 -14.42 9.47
C PHE A 23 15.67 -13.44 8.52
N GLN A 24 16.96 -13.62 8.33
CA GLN A 24 17.72 -12.85 7.35
C GLN A 24 17.47 -13.40 5.96
N GLY A 25 17.27 -12.51 5.00
CA GLY A 25 17.03 -12.91 3.63
C GLY A 25 16.79 -11.75 2.68
N ASP A 26 16.62 -12.13 1.44
CA ASP A 26 16.35 -11.25 0.31
C ASP A 26 14.97 -11.54 -0.27
N LEU A 27 14.37 -10.52 -0.86
CA LEU A 27 13.05 -10.61 -1.45
C LEU A 27 13.08 -10.04 -2.87
N LEU A 28 12.52 -10.77 -3.84
CA LEU A 28 12.39 -10.33 -5.22
C LEU A 28 10.93 -10.11 -5.57
N ILE A 29 10.65 -8.91 -6.05
CA ILE A 29 9.33 -8.48 -6.53
C ILE A 29 9.40 -8.34 -8.05
N LYS A 30 8.43 -8.88 -8.76
CA LYS A 30 8.26 -8.69 -10.20
C LYS A 30 6.79 -8.47 -10.53
N ALA A 31 6.52 -7.46 -11.36
CA ALA A 31 5.16 -7.10 -11.75
C ALA A 31 4.20 -6.94 -10.55
N GLY A 32 4.68 -6.33 -9.45
CA GLY A 32 3.90 -6.09 -8.23
C GLY A 32 3.64 -7.33 -7.37
N ARG A 33 4.32 -8.46 -7.62
CA ARG A 33 4.19 -9.68 -6.83
C ARG A 33 5.54 -10.13 -6.29
N ILE A 34 5.54 -10.62 -5.06
CA ILE A 34 6.68 -11.32 -4.47
C ILE A 34 6.83 -12.66 -5.21
N ILE A 35 7.99 -12.89 -5.84
CA ILE A 35 8.26 -14.10 -6.60
C ILE A 35 9.34 -14.98 -5.97
N LYS A 36 10.16 -14.41 -5.07
CA LYS A 36 11.16 -15.14 -4.32
C LYS A 36 11.36 -14.52 -2.93
N VAL A 37 11.61 -15.37 -1.96
CA VAL A 37 12.14 -15.05 -0.63
C VAL A 37 13.19 -16.09 -0.35
N GLU A 38 14.45 -15.72 -0.34
CA GLU A 38 15.60 -16.65 -0.24
C GLU A 38 16.67 -16.05 0.68
N PRO A 39 17.55 -16.86 1.27
CA PRO A 39 18.65 -16.36 2.09
C PRO A 39 19.58 -15.39 1.34
N SER A 40 19.72 -15.56 0.02
CA SER A 40 20.46 -14.64 -0.85
C SER A 40 19.91 -14.71 -2.27
N ILE A 41 19.73 -13.55 -2.89
CA ILE A 41 19.25 -13.41 -4.28
C ILE A 41 20.31 -12.62 -5.06
N HIS A 42 20.68 -13.13 -6.23
CA HIS A 42 21.50 -12.41 -7.21
C HIS A 42 20.56 -11.75 -8.23
N PRO A 43 20.27 -10.43 -8.09
CA PRO A 43 19.38 -9.74 -9.01
C PRO A 43 19.92 -9.75 -10.43
N SER A 44 19.04 -9.99 -11.41
CA SER A 44 19.40 -9.86 -12.81
C SER A 44 19.64 -8.40 -13.21
N GLU A 45 20.36 -8.20 -14.29
CA GLU A 45 20.54 -6.86 -14.87
C GLU A 45 19.20 -6.15 -15.10
N GLY A 46 19.13 -4.85 -14.79
CA GLY A 46 17.91 -4.05 -14.87
C GLY A 46 16.99 -4.16 -13.66
N THR A 47 17.29 -5.02 -12.67
CA THR A 47 16.53 -5.07 -11.41
C THR A 47 16.92 -3.90 -10.51
N LYS A 48 15.93 -3.13 -10.02
CA LYS A 48 16.17 -2.12 -8.99
C LYS A 48 16.52 -2.81 -7.67
N VAL A 49 17.67 -2.49 -7.10
CA VAL A 49 18.12 -3.05 -5.82
C VAL A 49 17.94 -2.05 -4.70
N ILE A 50 17.33 -2.51 -3.60
CA ILE A 50 17.20 -1.78 -2.33
C ILE A 50 17.96 -2.58 -1.28
N ASP A 51 19.06 -2.04 -0.78
CA ASP A 51 19.79 -2.65 0.34
C ASP A 51 19.15 -2.21 1.66
N ALA A 52 18.53 -3.16 2.34
CA ALA A 52 17.89 -2.93 3.64
C ALA A 52 18.91 -2.72 4.77
N LYS A 53 20.18 -3.07 4.59
CA LYS A 53 21.26 -2.89 5.57
C LYS A 53 20.91 -3.43 6.97
N GLY A 54 20.30 -4.61 7.02
CA GLY A 54 19.88 -5.24 8.25
C GLY A 54 18.61 -4.65 8.89
N LYS A 55 17.91 -3.75 8.21
CA LYS A 55 16.60 -3.25 8.69
C LYS A 55 15.54 -4.34 8.62
N TYR A 56 14.50 -4.17 9.42
CA TYR A 56 13.35 -5.05 9.37
C TYR A 56 12.51 -4.78 8.13
N LEU A 57 12.11 -5.85 7.46
CA LEU A 57 11.18 -5.84 6.34
C LEU A 57 9.90 -6.56 6.77
N LEU A 58 8.81 -5.82 6.77
CA LEU A 58 7.49 -6.31 7.15
C LEU A 58 6.53 -6.22 5.96
N PRO A 59 5.47 -7.06 5.91
CA PRO A 59 4.32 -6.78 5.06
C PRO A 59 3.74 -5.40 5.36
N GLY A 60 3.24 -4.71 4.34
CA GLY A 60 2.57 -3.43 4.54
C GLY A 60 1.35 -3.60 5.44
N LEU A 61 1.15 -2.64 6.35
CA LEU A 61 0.03 -2.67 7.27
C LEU A 61 -1.30 -2.44 6.53
N ILE A 62 -2.36 -3.04 7.07
CA ILE A 62 -3.74 -2.83 6.64
C ILE A 62 -4.45 -2.11 7.79
N ASP A 63 -4.99 -0.92 7.52
CA ASP A 63 -5.86 -0.20 8.45
C ASP A 63 -7.31 -0.36 7.98
N ASP A 64 -8.07 -1.15 8.69
CA ASP A 64 -9.44 -1.49 8.33
C ASP A 64 -10.49 -0.49 8.81
N GLN A 65 -10.08 0.61 9.45
CA GLN A 65 -11.00 1.63 9.94
C GLN A 65 -10.38 3.03 9.94
N VAL A 66 -10.43 3.70 8.79
CA VAL A 66 -9.97 5.09 8.66
C VAL A 66 -11.13 6.05 8.42
N HIS A 67 -10.88 7.35 8.63
CA HIS A 67 -11.84 8.44 8.43
C HIS A 67 -11.21 9.55 7.59
N PHE A 68 -11.09 9.34 6.28
CA PHE A 68 -10.43 10.29 5.37
C PHE A 68 -11.29 11.49 4.98
N ARG A 69 -12.58 11.45 5.30
CA ARG A 69 -13.50 12.61 5.24
C ARG A 69 -13.85 13.14 3.85
N GLU A 70 -13.44 12.51 2.78
CA GLU A 70 -13.85 12.84 1.42
C GLU A 70 -14.92 11.84 0.94
N PRO A 71 -16.04 12.32 0.36
CA PRO A 71 -16.39 13.69 -0.01
C PRO A 71 -16.92 14.56 1.14
N GLY A 72 -16.96 15.88 0.88
CA GLY A 72 -17.74 16.86 1.61
C GLY A 72 -17.18 17.36 2.95
N LEU A 73 -16.15 16.73 3.50
CA LEU A 73 -15.50 17.12 4.75
C LEU A 73 -13.97 17.27 4.60
N THR A 74 -13.51 17.62 3.40
CA THR A 74 -12.09 17.67 3.03
C THR A 74 -11.26 18.69 3.80
N HIS A 75 -11.91 19.64 4.50
CA HIS A 75 -11.23 20.53 5.44
C HIS A 75 -10.63 19.81 6.65
N LYS A 76 -11.05 18.56 6.90
CA LYS A 76 -10.50 17.70 7.96
C LYS A 76 -9.45 16.71 7.43
N GLY A 77 -9.50 16.40 6.14
CA GLY A 77 -8.63 15.47 5.45
C GLY A 77 -9.25 15.02 4.14
N GLY A 78 -8.44 14.55 3.21
CA GLY A 78 -8.88 14.05 1.90
C GLY A 78 -8.18 12.77 1.51
N ILE A 79 -8.70 12.06 0.53
CA ILE A 79 -8.14 10.76 0.09
C ILE A 79 -6.66 10.89 -0.30
N LEU A 80 -6.29 11.98 -0.99
CA LEU A 80 -4.90 12.19 -1.42
C LEU A 80 -3.95 12.39 -0.22
N SER A 81 -4.27 13.34 0.67
CA SER A 81 -3.41 13.67 1.81
C SER A 81 -3.30 12.53 2.80
N GLU A 82 -4.43 11.93 3.15
CA GLU A 82 -4.47 10.88 4.17
C GLU A 82 -3.88 9.56 3.67
N SER A 83 -4.10 9.20 2.40
CA SER A 83 -3.44 8.01 1.83
C SER A 83 -1.92 8.21 1.69
N SER A 84 -1.46 9.43 1.43
CA SER A 84 -0.03 9.76 1.44
C SER A 84 0.58 9.59 2.83
N ALA A 85 -0.10 10.10 3.87
CA ALA A 85 0.31 9.94 5.26
C ALA A 85 0.30 8.46 5.69
N ALA A 86 -0.73 7.70 5.29
CA ALA A 86 -0.83 6.28 5.53
C ALA A 86 0.39 5.52 4.98
N VAL A 87 0.74 5.74 3.71
CA VAL A 87 1.91 5.10 3.09
C VAL A 87 3.21 5.52 3.77
N ALA A 88 3.35 6.79 4.14
CA ALA A 88 4.52 7.27 4.89
C ALA A 88 4.67 6.60 6.26
N GLY A 89 3.55 6.19 6.87
CA GLY A 89 3.50 5.43 8.12
C GLY A 89 3.59 3.91 7.96
N GLY A 90 3.68 3.39 6.72
CA GLY A 90 3.77 1.95 6.43
C GLY A 90 2.42 1.25 6.22
N VAL A 91 1.30 1.99 6.20
CA VAL A 91 -0.03 1.46 5.85
C VAL A 91 -0.17 1.43 4.34
N THR A 92 -0.29 0.24 3.76
CA THR A 92 -0.35 0.04 2.31
C THR A 92 -1.75 -0.27 1.79
N SER A 93 -2.70 -0.48 2.70
CA SER A 93 -4.11 -0.72 2.39
C SER A 93 -4.98 -0.11 3.49
N PHE A 94 -6.09 0.50 3.12
CA PHE A 94 -7.03 1.06 4.09
C PHE A 94 -8.48 0.78 3.71
N MET A 95 -9.36 0.81 4.72
CA MET A 95 -10.81 0.75 4.55
C MET A 95 -11.44 1.99 5.21
N ASP A 96 -12.04 2.87 4.39
CA ASP A 96 -12.56 4.15 4.87
C ASP A 96 -14.06 4.09 5.16
N MET A 97 -14.41 4.64 6.31
CA MET A 97 -15.75 4.62 6.87
C MET A 97 -16.73 5.49 6.08
N PRO A 98 -18.06 5.20 6.16
CA PRO A 98 -19.08 5.87 5.34
C PRO A 98 -19.48 7.27 5.86
N ASN A 99 -18.94 7.74 6.98
CA ASN A 99 -19.33 8.98 7.66
C ASN A 99 -18.73 10.25 7.03
N VAL A 100 -19.08 10.46 5.78
CA VAL A 100 -18.72 11.60 4.91
C VAL A 100 -19.99 12.40 4.53
N LYS A 101 -19.91 13.41 3.65
CA LYS A 101 -21.07 14.18 3.18
C LYS A 101 -21.15 14.20 1.64
N PRO A 102 -22.20 13.61 1.06
CA PRO A 102 -23.23 12.78 1.71
C PRO A 102 -22.65 11.49 2.28
N ALA A 103 -23.28 10.95 3.34
CA ALA A 103 -22.87 9.67 3.90
C ALA A 103 -22.97 8.54 2.85
N THR A 104 -21.98 7.67 2.79
CA THR A 104 -21.93 6.59 1.79
C THR A 104 -22.88 5.47 2.23
N THR A 105 -24.16 5.58 1.93
CA THR A 105 -25.23 4.67 2.36
C THR A 105 -25.97 4.00 1.21
N THR A 106 -25.57 4.22 -0.02
CA THR A 106 -26.13 3.57 -1.21
C THR A 106 -25.03 3.09 -2.15
N ARG A 107 -25.34 2.17 -3.04
CA ARG A 107 -24.41 1.65 -4.04
C ARG A 107 -23.89 2.76 -4.97
N GLU A 108 -24.74 3.71 -5.32
CA GLU A 108 -24.40 4.84 -6.18
C GLU A 108 -23.38 5.77 -5.49
N LEU A 109 -23.59 6.09 -4.22
CA LEU A 109 -22.65 6.89 -3.41
C LEU A 109 -21.33 6.16 -3.19
N LEU A 110 -21.36 4.84 -3.01
CA LEU A 110 -20.17 4.02 -2.93
C LEU A 110 -19.38 4.06 -4.26
N ALA A 111 -20.06 3.90 -5.40
CA ALA A 111 -19.43 3.99 -6.71
C ALA A 111 -18.80 5.37 -6.95
N GLN A 112 -19.47 6.45 -6.55
CA GLN A 112 -18.92 7.81 -6.62
C GLN A 112 -17.66 7.94 -5.73
N LYS A 113 -17.65 7.38 -4.53
CA LYS A 113 -16.50 7.40 -3.63
C LYS A 113 -15.30 6.64 -4.23
N TYR A 114 -15.54 5.48 -4.86
CA TYR A 114 -14.50 4.77 -5.62
C TYR A 114 -13.96 5.61 -6.78
N ALA A 115 -14.82 6.30 -7.51
CA ALA A 115 -14.41 7.19 -8.61
C ALA A 115 -13.57 8.38 -8.10
N LEU A 116 -13.88 8.93 -6.94
CA LEU A 116 -13.10 9.99 -6.30
C LEU A 116 -11.69 9.52 -5.90
N ALA A 117 -11.55 8.27 -5.45
CA ALA A 117 -10.27 7.71 -5.04
C ALA A 117 -9.39 7.30 -6.23
N ALA A 118 -10.00 7.01 -7.37
CA ALA A 118 -9.29 6.56 -8.56
C ALA A 118 -8.25 7.58 -9.02
N GLY A 119 -6.98 7.18 -9.06
CA GLY A 119 -5.86 8.04 -9.45
C GLY A 119 -5.40 9.04 -8.37
N LYS A 120 -6.03 9.07 -7.19
CA LYS A 120 -5.64 9.91 -6.06
C LYS A 120 -4.95 9.13 -4.95
N ALA A 121 -5.52 7.96 -4.59
CA ALA A 121 -5.01 7.18 -3.47
C ALA A 121 -3.62 6.58 -3.77
N TYR A 122 -2.70 6.72 -2.83
CA TYR A 122 -1.37 6.11 -2.89
C TYR A 122 -1.35 4.68 -2.36
N ALA A 123 -2.28 4.32 -1.47
CA ALA A 123 -2.45 2.98 -0.94
C ALA A 123 -3.61 2.24 -1.64
N ASN A 124 -3.69 0.94 -1.49
CA ASN A 124 -4.88 0.18 -1.85
C ASN A 124 -6.03 0.62 -0.95
N TYR A 125 -7.25 0.60 -1.48
CA TYR A 125 -8.39 1.12 -0.75
C TYR A 125 -9.65 0.29 -0.93
N ALA A 126 -10.45 0.29 0.12
CA ALA A 126 -11.85 -0.14 0.11
C ALA A 126 -12.69 0.87 0.92
N PHE A 127 -13.99 0.81 0.75
CA PHE A 127 -14.93 1.71 1.41
C PHE A 127 -16.09 0.91 1.99
N TYR A 128 -16.51 1.34 3.18
CA TYR A 128 -17.72 0.83 3.79
C TYR A 128 -18.96 1.51 3.21
N LEU A 129 -20.07 0.76 3.22
CA LEU A 129 -21.40 1.20 2.86
C LEU A 129 -22.22 1.43 4.14
#